data_8beb42f034d1c43e6cf07a358d957e23
#
_entry.id   8beb42f034d1c43e6cf07a358d957e23
#
_cell.length_a   1.000
_cell.length_b   1.000
_cell.length_c   1.000
_cell.angle_alpha   90.00
_cell.angle_beta   90.00
_cell.angle_gamma   90.00
#
_symmetry.space_group_name_H-M   'P 1'
#
loop_
_entity.id
_entity.type
_entity.pdbx_description
1 polymer ?
#
loop_
_entity_poly.entity_id
_entity_poly.type
_entity_poly.pdbx_seq_one_letter_code
_entity_poly.pdbx_strand_id
1 'polypeptide(L)'
;MEQLTTATLTQLPQVRALGRHTGRDPLTLFWTASGMELEFTGSELWVDLFADYEVVEPWVSVELNGAWVARFAVNPGKSRVCLFRGMTPGKAKHLRLLKDVQAMHDDPAHLLQITGLEYAGGEFLPLPGAA
;
A
#
# COMPACT_ATOMS: atom_id res chain seq x y z
N MET A 1 13.76 -12.46 -16.75
CA MET A 1 13.34 -11.37 -15.87
C MET A 1 11.88 -11.05 -16.16
N GLU A 2 11.03 -11.14 -15.14
CA GLU A 2 9.62 -10.84 -15.32
C GLU A 2 9.40 -9.33 -15.41
N GLN A 3 8.56 -8.94 -16.35
CA GLN A 3 8.19 -7.55 -16.50
C GLN A 3 7.06 -7.23 -15.52
N LEU A 4 7.18 -6.11 -14.78
CA LEU A 4 6.16 -5.69 -13.85
C LEU A 4 4.96 -5.11 -14.58
N THR A 5 3.78 -5.44 -14.08
CA THR A 5 2.52 -4.85 -14.51
C THR A 5 2.17 -3.72 -13.55
N THR A 6 1.81 -2.57 -14.08
CA THR A 6 1.42 -1.41 -13.27
C THR A 6 -0.08 -1.23 -13.34
N ALA A 7 -0.71 -1.00 -12.19
CA ALA A 7 -2.15 -0.77 -12.11
C ALA A 7 -2.49 0.24 -11.01
N THR A 8 -3.55 1.01 -11.23
CA THR A 8 -4.13 1.86 -10.18
C THR A 8 -5.08 1.03 -9.32
N LEU A 9 -5.46 1.54 -8.15
CA LEU A 9 -6.35 0.80 -7.28
C LEU A 9 -7.78 0.66 -7.85
N THR A 10 -8.20 1.57 -8.71
CA THR A 10 -9.49 1.43 -9.41
C THR A 10 -9.49 0.26 -10.39
N GLN A 11 -8.33 -0.13 -10.89
CA GLN A 11 -8.17 -1.28 -11.76
C GLN A 11 -8.06 -2.60 -10.99
N LEU A 12 -7.97 -2.54 -9.66
CA LEU A 12 -7.78 -3.69 -8.79
C LEU A 12 -8.88 -3.71 -7.71
N PRO A 13 -10.13 -4.07 -8.08
CA PRO A 13 -11.23 -4.04 -7.11
C PRO A 13 -11.08 -5.02 -5.96
N GLN A 14 -10.20 -6.01 -6.08
CA GLN A 14 -9.89 -6.96 -5.02
C GLN A 14 -9.10 -6.33 -3.88
N VAL A 15 -8.38 -5.24 -4.14
CA VAL A 15 -7.64 -4.52 -3.10
C VAL A 15 -8.62 -3.71 -2.27
N ARG A 16 -8.59 -3.93 -0.95
CA ARG A 16 -9.50 -3.27 -0.01
C ARG A 16 -8.85 -2.03 0.59
N ALA A 17 -9.57 -0.90 0.55
CA ALA A 17 -9.14 0.28 1.29
C ALA A 17 -9.57 0.13 2.76
N LEU A 18 -8.66 0.50 3.67
CA LEU A 18 -8.88 0.39 5.11
C LEU A 18 -8.91 1.77 5.75
N GLY A 19 -9.79 1.94 6.76
CA GLY A 19 -9.83 3.16 7.53
C GLY A 19 -10.35 4.36 6.76
N ARG A 20 -10.01 5.55 7.22
CA ARG A 20 -10.51 6.79 6.62
C ARG A 20 -9.66 7.18 5.42
N HIS A 21 -10.32 7.34 4.29
CA HIS A 21 -9.66 7.63 3.02
C HIS A 21 -10.61 8.37 2.08
N THR A 22 -10.08 8.94 1.00
CA THR A 22 -10.89 9.42 -0.12
C THR A 22 -10.35 8.83 -1.42
N GLY A 23 -11.29 8.53 -2.32
CA GLY A 23 -10.98 8.04 -3.65
C GLY A 23 -10.26 6.69 -3.66
N ARG A 24 -9.92 6.24 -4.84
CA ARG A 24 -9.10 5.05 -5.04
C ARG A 24 -8.00 5.29 -6.07
N ASP A 25 -8.03 6.42 -6.76
CA ASP A 25 -7.08 6.76 -7.80
C ASP A 25 -6.79 8.27 -7.75
N PRO A 26 -5.88 8.69 -6.91
CA PRO A 26 -5.16 7.94 -5.89
C PRO A 26 -5.98 7.68 -4.62
N LEU A 27 -5.56 6.68 -3.86
CA LEU A 27 -6.14 6.43 -2.53
C LEU A 27 -5.44 7.34 -1.52
N THR A 28 -6.18 8.27 -0.94
CA THR A 28 -5.63 9.22 0.02
C THR A 28 -5.92 8.77 1.45
N LEU A 29 -4.87 8.69 2.26
CA LEU A 29 -4.93 8.16 3.62
C LEU A 29 -4.89 9.31 4.64
N PHE A 30 -5.87 9.35 5.54
CA PHE A 30 -5.99 10.45 6.50
C PHE A 30 -5.57 10.08 7.91
N TRP A 31 -5.87 8.87 8.37
CA TRP A 31 -5.72 8.51 9.78
C TRP A 31 -4.75 7.35 9.96
N THR A 32 -4.19 7.25 11.17
CA THR A 32 -3.42 6.08 11.57
C THR A 32 -4.26 4.83 11.36
N ALA A 33 -3.63 3.78 10.85
CA ALA A 33 -4.24 2.50 10.48
C ALA A 33 -5.13 2.55 9.23
N SER A 34 -5.23 3.70 8.55
CA SER A 34 -5.78 3.69 7.18
C SER A 34 -4.73 3.14 6.22
N GLY A 35 -5.20 2.48 5.17
CA GLY A 35 -4.29 1.89 4.21
C GLY A 35 -4.99 0.97 3.24
N MET A 36 -4.29 -0.13 2.89
CA MET A 36 -4.85 -1.13 1.98
C MET A 36 -4.58 -2.54 2.48
N GLU A 37 -5.44 -3.45 2.05
CA GLU A 37 -5.32 -4.87 2.33
C GLU A 37 -5.55 -5.65 1.05
N LEU A 38 -4.73 -6.68 0.81
CA LEU A 38 -4.84 -7.49 -0.40
C LEU A 38 -4.35 -8.91 -0.19
N GLU A 39 -4.78 -9.81 -1.06
CA GLU A 39 -4.17 -11.13 -1.23
C GLU A 39 -3.67 -11.26 -2.65
N PHE A 40 -2.46 -11.77 -2.80
CA PHE A 40 -1.77 -11.83 -4.08
C PHE A 40 -0.98 -13.12 -4.21
N THR A 41 -1.01 -13.73 -5.39
CA THR A 41 -0.33 -15.02 -5.62
C THR A 41 1.01 -14.88 -6.34
N GLY A 42 1.36 -13.68 -6.74
CA GLY A 42 2.58 -13.44 -7.52
C GLY A 42 3.85 -13.46 -6.69
N SER A 43 4.96 -13.32 -7.39
CA SER A 43 6.30 -13.40 -6.80
C SER A 43 6.86 -12.07 -6.36
N GLU A 44 6.33 -10.97 -6.88
CA GLU A 44 6.90 -9.64 -6.63
C GLU A 44 5.78 -8.60 -6.58
N LEU A 45 5.87 -7.69 -5.61
CA LEU A 45 4.89 -6.62 -5.44
C LEU A 45 5.59 -5.35 -4.95
N TRP A 46 5.30 -4.25 -5.62
CA TRP A 46 5.77 -2.91 -5.28
C TRP A 46 4.57 -1.98 -5.12
N VAL A 47 4.73 -0.96 -4.30
CA VAL A 47 3.72 0.10 -4.15
C VAL A 47 4.29 1.42 -4.60
N ASP A 48 3.48 2.20 -5.33
CA ASP A 48 3.80 3.56 -5.73
C ASP A 48 3.09 4.51 -4.78
N LEU A 49 3.84 5.40 -4.15
CA LEU A 49 3.36 6.33 -3.15
C LEU A 49 3.65 7.77 -3.57
N PHE A 50 2.79 8.67 -3.14
CA PHE A 50 3.05 10.10 -3.18
C PHE A 50 2.84 10.68 -1.79
N ALA A 51 3.80 11.46 -1.32
CA ALA A 51 3.72 12.08 -0.01
C ALA A 51 4.16 13.52 -0.06
N ASP A 52 3.63 14.32 0.87
CA ASP A 52 4.07 15.68 1.10
C ASP A 52 3.89 16.01 2.58
N TYR A 53 4.75 16.88 3.10
CA TYR A 53 4.66 17.32 4.49
C TYR A 53 5.61 18.49 4.74
N GLU A 54 5.32 19.26 5.78
CA GLU A 54 6.23 20.31 6.25
C GLU A 54 6.82 19.97 7.61
N VAL A 55 6.02 19.36 8.48
CA VAL A 55 6.40 19.12 9.87
C VAL A 55 6.47 17.64 10.21
N VAL A 56 5.45 16.88 9.85
CA VAL A 56 5.33 15.47 10.25
C VAL A 56 5.47 14.56 9.03
N GLU A 57 6.59 13.81 8.98
CA GLU A 57 6.79 12.86 7.90
C GLU A 57 5.84 11.66 8.06
N PRO A 58 5.22 11.21 6.97
CA PRO A 58 4.36 10.02 7.04
C PRO A 58 5.18 8.75 7.15
N TRP A 59 4.71 7.84 8.01
CA TRP A 59 5.29 6.51 8.17
C TRP A 59 4.26 5.47 7.79
N VAL A 60 4.73 4.37 7.21
CA VAL A 60 3.89 3.23 6.87
C VAL A 60 4.46 1.96 7.45
N SER A 61 3.57 1.05 7.82
CA SER A 61 3.91 -0.27 8.31
C SER A 61 3.37 -1.33 7.35
N VAL A 62 4.13 -2.38 7.13
CA VAL A 62 3.78 -3.47 6.24
C VAL A 62 3.64 -4.75 7.05
N GLU A 63 2.47 -5.39 6.94
CA GLU A 63 2.19 -6.68 7.56
C GLU A 63 2.04 -7.71 6.44
N LEU A 64 2.79 -8.80 6.53
CA LEU A 64 2.74 -9.89 5.56
C LEU A 64 2.40 -11.18 6.29
N ASN A 65 1.30 -11.82 5.87
CA ASN A 65 0.82 -13.06 6.46
C ASN A 65 0.67 -13.00 7.99
N GLY A 66 0.20 -11.85 8.48
CA GLY A 66 -0.07 -11.64 9.90
C GLY A 66 1.11 -11.17 10.74
N ALA A 67 2.28 -10.97 10.12
CA ALA A 67 3.47 -10.51 10.85
C ALA A 67 3.94 -9.16 10.33
N TRP A 68 4.31 -8.27 11.22
CA TRP A 68 4.91 -6.98 10.84
C TRP A 68 6.31 -7.23 10.30
N VAL A 69 6.55 -6.83 9.04
CA VAL A 69 7.83 -7.12 8.36
C VAL A 69 8.62 -5.86 8.04
N ALA A 70 7.99 -4.69 8.03
CA ALA A 70 8.68 -3.45 7.71
C ALA A 70 7.93 -2.25 8.25
N ARG A 71 8.68 -1.18 8.55
CA ARG A 71 8.15 0.13 8.88
C ARG A 71 9.13 1.15 8.34
N PHE A 72 8.63 2.12 7.58
CA PHE A 72 9.52 3.09 6.94
C PHE A 72 8.85 4.46 6.80
N ALA A 73 9.69 5.50 6.77
CA ALA A 73 9.25 6.85 6.49
C ALA A 73 9.12 7.03 4.98
N VAL A 74 8.12 7.80 4.56
CA VAL A 74 7.89 8.10 3.14
C VAL A 74 8.44 9.48 2.84
N ASN A 75 9.38 9.56 1.91
CA ASN A 75 9.96 10.84 1.49
C ASN A 75 8.97 11.68 0.70
N PRO A 76 9.10 13.02 0.72
CA PRO A 76 8.25 13.88 -0.11
C PRO A 76 8.39 13.53 -1.59
N GLY A 77 7.29 13.66 -2.32
CA GLY A 77 7.23 13.37 -3.74
C GLY A 77 6.84 11.93 -4.02
N LYS A 78 7.20 11.46 -5.21
CA LYS A 78 6.87 10.11 -5.65
C LYS A 78 7.91 9.13 -5.12
N SER A 79 7.44 8.01 -4.57
CA SER A 79 8.28 6.92 -4.08
C SER A 79 7.79 5.60 -4.61
N ARG A 80 8.70 4.66 -4.77
CA ARG A 80 8.41 3.30 -5.19
C ARG A 80 9.05 2.37 -4.17
N VAL A 81 8.26 1.54 -3.53
CA VAL A 81 8.72 0.70 -2.43
C VAL A 81 8.42 -0.77 -2.74
N CYS A 82 9.43 -1.61 -2.61
CA CYS A 82 9.28 -3.05 -2.76
C CYS A 82 8.63 -3.62 -1.50
N LEU A 83 7.46 -4.22 -1.66
CA LEU A 83 6.78 -4.88 -0.54
C LEU A 83 7.28 -6.32 -0.36
N PHE A 84 7.48 -7.03 -1.46
CA PHE A 84 8.20 -8.32 -1.45
C PHE A 84 8.62 -8.66 -2.87
N ARG A 85 9.63 -9.53 -2.97
CA ARG A 85 10.04 -10.12 -4.25
C ARG A 85 10.71 -11.46 -3.98
N GLY A 86 10.82 -12.27 -5.02
CA GLY A 86 11.40 -13.60 -4.88
C GLY A 86 10.56 -14.58 -4.10
N MET A 87 9.25 -14.31 -3.95
CA MET A 87 8.33 -15.19 -3.26
C MET A 87 7.85 -16.29 -4.20
N THR A 88 7.42 -17.41 -3.61
CA THR A 88 6.91 -18.54 -4.39
C THR A 88 5.63 -18.15 -5.13
N PRO A 89 5.62 -18.23 -6.48
CA PRO A 89 4.39 -17.94 -7.22
C PRO A 89 3.32 -19.00 -6.98
N GLY A 90 2.06 -18.60 -7.13
CA GLY A 90 0.92 -19.49 -6.96
C GLY A 90 0.45 -19.64 -5.52
N LYS A 91 1.24 -19.21 -4.55
CA LYS A 91 0.87 -19.26 -3.14
C LYS A 91 0.34 -17.92 -2.70
N ALA A 92 -0.86 -17.88 -2.13
CA ALA A 92 -1.50 -16.66 -1.68
C ALA A 92 -0.73 -16.01 -0.53
N LYS A 93 -0.48 -14.72 -0.62
CA LYS A 93 0.13 -13.90 0.42
C LYS A 93 -0.85 -12.81 0.81
N HIS A 94 -1.09 -12.66 2.09
CA HIS A 94 -1.94 -11.62 2.64
C HIS A 94 -1.08 -10.44 3.05
N LEU A 95 -1.42 -9.24 2.57
CA LEU A 95 -0.63 -8.04 2.85
C LEU A 95 -1.52 -6.90 3.31
N ARG A 96 -1.07 -6.20 4.33
CA ARG A 96 -1.67 -4.94 4.77
C ARG A 96 -0.59 -3.86 4.81
N LEU A 97 -0.87 -2.73 4.20
CA LEU A 97 -0.03 -1.55 4.28
C LEU A 97 -0.82 -0.47 4.98
N LEU A 98 -0.34 -0.01 6.12
CA LEU A 98 -1.08 0.90 6.98
C LEU A 98 -0.29 2.17 7.24
N LYS A 99 -0.99 3.31 7.26
CA LYS A 99 -0.41 4.56 7.71
C LYS A 99 -0.19 4.45 9.22
N ASP A 100 1.03 4.67 9.66
CA ASP A 100 1.45 4.40 11.03
C ASP A 100 1.42 5.63 11.93
N VAL A 101 1.70 6.81 11.35
CA VAL A 101 1.74 8.08 12.08
C VAL A 101 0.78 9.06 11.42
N GLN A 102 -0.09 9.67 12.24
CA GLN A 102 -0.93 10.75 11.77
C GLN A 102 -0.37 12.08 12.25
N ALA A 103 -0.63 13.14 11.51
CA ALA A 103 -0.24 14.48 11.92
C ALA A 103 -1.01 14.87 13.18
N MET A 104 -0.30 15.10 14.28
CA MET A 104 -0.88 15.48 15.56
C MET A 104 -1.14 16.97 15.65
N HIS A 105 -0.52 17.75 14.80
CA HIS A 105 -0.64 19.21 14.77
C HIS A 105 -1.02 19.63 13.36
N ASP A 106 -1.37 20.90 13.22
CA ASP A 106 -1.71 21.47 11.92
C ASP A 106 -0.51 21.42 11.00
N ASP A 107 -0.48 20.41 10.16
CA ASP A 107 0.44 20.32 9.05
C ASP A 107 -0.40 20.28 7.78
N PRO A 108 -0.75 21.43 7.22
CA PRO A 108 -1.63 21.44 6.05
C PRO A 108 -1.03 20.81 4.81
N ALA A 109 0.31 20.63 4.80
CA ALA A 109 0.98 19.96 3.71
C ALA A 109 1.05 18.44 3.88
N HIS A 110 0.65 17.91 5.06
CA HIS A 110 0.74 16.47 5.31
C HIS A 110 -0.22 15.70 4.41
N LEU A 111 0.36 14.85 3.55
CA LEU A 111 -0.39 14.10 2.56
C LEU A 111 0.29 12.75 2.34
N LEU A 112 -0.50 11.70 2.26
CA LEU A 112 -0.02 10.37 1.90
C LEU A 112 -1.04 9.70 0.99
N GLN A 113 -0.58 9.31 -0.20
CA GLN A 113 -1.43 8.69 -1.21
C GLN A 113 -0.79 7.42 -1.74
N ILE A 114 -1.62 6.40 -2.01
CA ILE A 114 -1.22 5.23 -2.77
C ILE A 114 -1.67 5.47 -4.21
N THR A 115 -0.70 5.62 -5.12
CA THR A 115 -0.99 5.97 -6.50
C THR A 115 -1.11 4.74 -7.40
N GLY A 116 -0.55 3.60 -6.99
CA GLY A 116 -0.67 2.38 -7.77
C GLY A 116 0.15 1.25 -7.21
N LEU A 117 0.07 0.11 -7.89
CA LEU A 117 0.82 -1.10 -7.57
C LEU A 117 1.54 -1.59 -8.81
N GLU A 118 2.72 -2.17 -8.61
CA GLU A 118 3.47 -2.87 -9.66
C GLU A 118 3.70 -4.30 -9.20
N TYR A 119 3.43 -5.27 -10.06
CA TYR A 119 3.46 -6.67 -9.65
C TYR A 119 3.84 -7.58 -10.79
N ALA A 120 4.26 -8.80 -10.45
CA ALA A 120 4.61 -9.82 -11.42
C ALA A 120 4.22 -11.21 -10.93
N GLY A 121 3.87 -12.07 -11.87
CA GLY A 121 3.77 -13.50 -11.65
C GLY A 121 2.52 -14.01 -10.96
N GLY A 122 1.43 -13.25 -10.91
CA GLY A 122 0.24 -13.74 -10.24
C GLY A 122 -0.97 -12.85 -10.39
N GLU A 123 -1.93 -13.06 -9.52
CA GLU A 123 -3.19 -12.33 -9.54
C GLU A 123 -3.65 -11.94 -8.13
N PHE A 124 -4.47 -10.92 -8.06
CA PHE A 124 -5.08 -10.50 -6.80
C PHE A 124 -6.35 -11.33 -6.58
N LEU A 125 -6.49 -11.84 -5.35
CA LEU A 125 -7.61 -12.68 -4.97
C LEU A 125 -8.62 -11.89 -4.15
N PRO A 126 -9.92 -12.28 -4.18
CA PRO A 126 -10.91 -11.68 -3.29
C PRO A 126 -10.54 -11.91 -1.83
N LEU A 127 -10.70 -10.88 -1.00
CA LEU A 127 -10.41 -10.98 0.43
C LEU A 127 -11.58 -11.70 1.13
N PRO A 128 -11.29 -12.61 2.07
CA PRO A 128 -12.34 -13.23 2.84
C PRO A 128 -13.02 -12.22 3.76
N GLY A 129 -14.30 -12.45 4.04
CA GLY A 129 -15.04 -11.59 4.94
C GLY A 129 -15.36 -10.20 4.39
N ALA A 130 -15.18 -9.97 3.10
CA ALA A 130 -15.57 -8.72 2.47
C ALA A 130 -17.08 -8.60 2.49
N ALA A 131 -17.57 -7.64 3.22
CA ALA A 131 -18.99 -7.36 3.27
C ALA A 131 -19.35 -6.25 2.30
#